data_66fd43d475de62075773e529342743eb
#
_entry.id   66fd43d475de62075773e529342743eb
#
_cell.length_a   1.000
_cell.length_b   1.000
_cell.length_c   1.000
_cell.angle_alpha   90.00
_cell.angle_beta   90.00
_cell.angle_gamma   90.00
#
_symmetry.space_group_name_H-M   'P 1'
#
loop_
_entity.id
_entity.type
_entity.pdbx_description
1 polymer ?
#
loop_
_entity_poly.entity_id
_entity_poly.type
_entity_poly.pdbx_seq_one_letter_code
_entity_poly.pdbx_strand_id
1 'polypeptide(L)'
;MESFELEDLTLWLVRDADEAEMWIDRWAISYPVVQMSEASAGQSIGEWQAGLQTAFERIRGKYVAVVAHGAGAAAFLAWLYQVDILTRKKIANIILVPQRPDIFPDDAEHTFQRVRCPCRAALVVPEHGGVPHGWAQKQADLWNARLLVSPHSGSLNGMLGGWQWGMKLMQEMLLA
;
A
#
# COMPACT_ATOMS: atom_id res chain seq x y z
N MET A 1 -1.16 -11.41 22.17
CA MET A 1 -1.16 -10.36 21.13
C MET A 1 -1.34 -9.01 21.82
N GLU A 2 -0.37 -8.14 21.67
CA GLU A 2 -0.48 -6.80 22.21
C GLU A 2 -1.55 -6.04 21.43
N SER A 3 -2.50 -5.44 22.15
CA SER A 3 -3.46 -4.52 21.54
C SER A 3 -2.71 -3.27 21.10
N PHE A 4 -2.84 -2.91 19.83
CA PHE A 4 -2.32 -1.64 19.35
C PHE A 4 -3.06 -0.51 20.05
N GLU A 5 -2.34 0.32 20.77
CA GLU A 5 -2.89 1.60 21.18
C GLU A 5 -2.87 2.51 19.96
N LEU A 6 -3.98 3.16 19.67
CA LEU A 6 -4.09 4.07 18.51
C LEU A 6 -3.01 5.14 18.49
N GLU A 7 -2.49 5.51 19.67
CA GLU A 7 -1.43 6.49 19.83
C GLU A 7 -0.08 6.01 19.27
N ASP A 8 0.13 4.69 19.19
CA ASP A 8 1.36 4.08 18.70
C ASP A 8 1.31 3.78 17.20
N LEU A 9 0.15 3.98 16.57
CA LEU A 9 -0.06 3.64 15.16
C LEU A 9 -0.04 4.88 14.29
N THR A 10 0.80 4.85 13.26
CA THR A 10 0.77 5.83 12.16
C THR A 10 0.17 5.17 10.93
N LEU A 11 -0.80 5.82 10.31
CA LEU A 11 -1.30 5.42 8.99
C LEU A 11 -0.40 6.04 7.91
N TRP A 12 0.31 5.20 7.19
CA TRP A 12 1.18 5.64 6.09
C TRP A 12 0.47 5.43 4.78
N LEU A 13 0.05 6.52 4.17
CA LEU A 13 -0.64 6.54 2.88
C LEU A 13 0.38 6.85 1.78
N VAL A 14 0.53 5.94 0.83
CA VAL A 14 1.43 6.13 -0.32
C VAL A 14 0.57 6.19 -1.57
N ARG A 15 0.35 7.41 -2.06
CA ARG A 15 -0.52 7.65 -3.21
C ARG A 15 0.26 7.74 -4.52
N ASP A 16 -0.45 7.52 -5.62
CA ASP A 16 0.05 7.79 -6.95
C ASP A 16 0.01 9.30 -7.21
N ALA A 17 1.17 9.92 -7.43
CA ALA A 17 1.29 11.35 -7.66
C ALA A 17 0.66 11.82 -8.97
N ASP A 18 0.46 10.91 -9.92
CA ASP A 18 -0.11 11.21 -11.23
C ASP A 18 -1.66 11.18 -11.22
N GLU A 19 -2.27 10.79 -10.09
CA GLU A 19 -3.71 10.74 -9.94
C GLU A 19 -4.28 12.05 -9.40
N ALA A 20 -5.52 12.35 -9.85
CA ALA A 20 -6.30 13.45 -9.29
C ALA A 20 -6.69 13.13 -7.83
N GLU A 21 -7.34 14.07 -7.16
CA GLU A 21 -7.85 13.87 -5.81
C GLU A 21 -8.78 12.67 -5.75
N MET A 22 -8.58 11.79 -4.76
CA MET A 22 -9.30 10.54 -4.64
C MET A 22 -9.51 10.17 -3.15
N TRP A 23 -10.08 8.99 -2.90
CA TRP A 23 -10.42 8.54 -1.54
C TRP A 23 -9.24 8.58 -0.55
N ILE A 24 -8.02 8.30 -1.02
CA ILE A 24 -6.84 8.28 -0.15
C ILE A 24 -6.54 9.65 0.47
N ASP A 25 -6.84 10.72 -0.26
CA ASP A 25 -6.67 12.09 0.23
C ASP A 25 -7.66 12.41 1.35
N ARG A 26 -8.86 11.82 1.31
CA ARG A 26 -9.83 11.92 2.41
C ARG A 26 -9.38 11.14 3.63
N TRP A 27 -8.75 10.01 3.45
CA TRP A 27 -8.21 9.24 4.57
C TRP A 27 -7.15 10.03 5.32
N ALA A 28 -6.35 10.85 4.60
CA ALA A 28 -5.32 11.67 5.20
C ALA A 28 -5.86 12.65 6.25
N ILE A 29 -7.11 13.07 6.13
CA ILE A 29 -7.74 14.01 7.08
C ILE A 29 -8.71 13.31 8.04
N SER A 30 -8.96 12.02 7.87
CA SER A 30 -9.92 11.25 8.66
C SER A 30 -9.28 10.50 9.83
N TYR A 31 -7.97 10.34 9.83
CA TYR A 31 -7.24 9.62 10.86
C TYR A 31 -6.34 10.56 11.67
N PRO A 32 -6.13 10.27 12.97
CA PRO A 32 -5.42 11.22 13.84
C PRO A 32 -3.93 11.34 13.56
N VAL A 33 -3.25 10.26 13.15
CA VAL A 33 -1.81 10.28 12.86
C VAL A 33 -1.56 9.69 11.48
N VAL A 34 -1.24 10.55 10.52
CA VAL A 34 -1.07 10.18 9.12
C VAL A 34 0.26 10.72 8.58
N GLN A 35 0.98 9.87 7.84
CA GLN A 35 2.08 10.28 6.98
C GLN A 35 1.64 10.06 5.53
N MET A 36 1.57 11.13 4.74
CA MET A 36 1.26 11.05 3.31
C MET A 36 2.55 11.09 2.50
N SER A 37 2.71 10.11 1.62
CA SER A 37 3.81 10.03 0.65
C SER A 37 3.26 9.90 -0.76
N GLU A 38 4.04 10.29 -1.75
CA GLU A 38 3.67 10.21 -3.15
C GLU A 38 4.76 9.52 -3.96
N ALA A 39 4.34 8.80 -5.01
CA ALA A 39 5.24 8.19 -5.98
C ALA A 39 4.64 8.31 -7.37
N SER A 40 5.49 8.55 -8.36
CA SER A 40 5.12 8.64 -9.77
C SER A 40 5.64 7.44 -10.55
N ALA A 41 4.85 6.96 -11.52
CA ALA A 41 5.27 5.89 -12.42
C ALA A 41 6.52 6.25 -13.23
N GLY A 42 6.79 7.55 -13.43
CA GLY A 42 7.97 8.04 -14.13
C GLY A 42 9.27 7.97 -13.31
N GLN A 43 9.22 7.69 -12.02
CA GLN A 43 10.39 7.57 -11.18
C GLN A 43 11.04 6.19 -11.31
N SER A 44 12.34 6.12 -11.04
CA SER A 44 13.07 4.85 -10.97
C SER A 44 12.79 4.12 -9.66
N ILE A 45 13.09 2.83 -9.62
CA ILE A 45 13.02 2.03 -8.40
C ILE A 45 13.87 2.65 -7.28
N GLY A 46 15.09 3.09 -7.60
CA GLY A 46 15.98 3.74 -6.64
C GLY A 46 15.40 5.04 -6.08
N GLU A 47 14.75 5.85 -6.92
CA GLU A 47 14.08 7.06 -6.48
C GLU A 47 12.90 6.77 -5.56
N TRP A 48 12.10 5.73 -5.86
CA TRP A 48 11.04 5.28 -4.97
C TRP A 48 11.58 4.87 -3.61
N GLN A 49 12.62 4.04 -3.61
CA GLN A 49 13.23 3.53 -2.38
C GLN A 49 13.78 4.65 -1.52
N ALA A 50 14.50 5.61 -2.11
CA ALA A 50 15.08 6.74 -1.38
C ALA A 50 14.00 7.69 -0.84
N GLY A 51 12.99 8.00 -1.64
CA GLY A 51 11.90 8.87 -1.23
C GLY A 51 11.08 8.31 -0.08
N LEU A 52 10.75 7.01 -0.14
CA LEU A 52 9.99 6.36 0.92
C LEU A 52 10.83 6.15 2.18
N GLN A 53 12.13 5.92 2.05
CA GLN A 53 13.01 5.82 3.22
C GLN A 53 13.04 7.16 3.97
N THR A 54 13.15 8.28 3.28
CA THR A 54 13.09 9.60 3.88
C THR A 54 11.76 9.83 4.61
N ALA A 55 10.65 9.44 3.98
CA ALA A 55 9.33 9.55 4.60
C ALA A 55 9.20 8.65 5.84
N PHE A 56 9.68 7.42 5.75
CA PHE A 56 9.63 6.48 6.88
C PHE A 56 10.39 7.00 8.10
N GLU A 57 11.55 7.61 7.88
CA GLU A 57 12.37 8.17 8.96
C GLU A 57 11.66 9.30 9.73
N ARG A 58 10.63 9.90 9.16
CA ARG A 58 9.79 10.93 9.82
C ARG A 58 8.67 10.33 10.65
N ILE A 59 8.38 9.04 10.47
CA ILE A 59 7.33 8.36 11.23
C ILE A 59 7.83 8.07 12.63
N ARG A 60 7.13 8.59 13.63
CA ARG A 60 7.51 8.45 15.05
C ARG A 60 6.71 7.40 15.77
N GLY A 61 5.61 6.94 15.20
CA GLY A 61 4.79 5.89 15.79
C GLY A 61 5.56 4.57 15.92
N LYS A 62 5.14 3.76 16.86
CA LYS A 62 5.74 2.46 17.13
C LYS A 62 5.41 1.45 16.05
N TYR A 63 4.22 1.57 15.46
CA TYR A 63 3.70 0.70 14.41
C TYR A 63 3.17 1.52 13.24
N VAL A 64 3.19 0.91 12.07
CA VAL A 64 2.76 1.55 10.82
C VAL A 64 1.77 0.65 10.11
N ALA A 65 0.60 1.19 9.78
CA ALA A 65 -0.35 0.58 8.86
C ALA A 65 -0.19 1.27 7.49
N VAL A 66 -0.02 0.48 6.44
CA VAL A 66 0.28 1.02 5.10
C VAL A 66 -0.90 0.82 4.17
N VAL A 67 -1.26 1.88 3.45
CA VAL A 67 -2.20 1.82 2.33
C VAL A 67 -1.53 2.48 1.13
N ALA A 68 -1.31 1.71 0.07
CA ALA A 68 -0.58 2.16 -1.10
C ALA A 68 -1.40 1.95 -2.37
N HIS A 69 -1.47 2.97 -3.21
CA HIS A 69 -2.32 2.99 -4.41
C HIS A 69 -1.50 3.31 -5.66
N GLY A 70 -1.78 2.61 -6.76
CA GLY A 70 -1.15 2.86 -8.06
C GLY A 70 0.35 2.75 -8.02
N ALA A 71 1.06 3.76 -8.52
CA ALA A 71 2.52 3.83 -8.44
C ALA A 71 3.03 3.81 -7.00
N GLY A 72 2.23 4.28 -6.04
CA GLY A 72 2.53 4.17 -4.62
C GLY A 72 2.65 2.73 -4.15
N ALA A 73 1.85 1.82 -4.68
CA ALA A 73 1.95 0.39 -4.35
C ALA A 73 3.28 -0.20 -4.84
N ALA A 74 3.69 0.12 -6.06
CA ALA A 74 4.98 -0.30 -6.60
C ALA A 74 6.14 0.27 -5.79
N ALA A 75 6.09 1.56 -5.49
CA ALA A 75 7.11 2.24 -4.70
C ALA A 75 7.25 1.63 -3.31
N PHE A 76 6.14 1.35 -2.65
CA PHE A 76 6.16 0.73 -1.33
C PHE A 76 6.79 -0.67 -1.35
N LEU A 77 6.45 -1.50 -2.32
CA LEU A 77 7.04 -2.83 -2.45
C LEU A 77 8.54 -2.75 -2.75
N ALA A 78 8.96 -1.81 -3.60
CA ALA A 78 10.37 -1.59 -3.89
C ALA A 78 11.15 -1.17 -2.64
N TRP A 79 10.59 -0.29 -1.83
CA TRP A 79 11.17 0.11 -0.54
C TRP A 79 11.22 -1.07 0.43
N LEU A 80 10.13 -1.83 0.54
CA LEU A 80 10.02 -2.97 1.43
C LEU A 80 11.07 -4.04 1.14
N TYR A 81 11.40 -4.23 -0.14
CA TYR A 81 12.38 -5.21 -0.59
C TYR A 81 13.76 -5.01 0.04
N GLN A 82 14.15 -3.78 0.31
CA GLN A 82 15.51 -3.48 0.79
C GLN A 82 15.62 -3.12 2.27
N VAL A 83 14.49 -2.99 2.99
CA VAL A 83 14.57 -2.62 4.40
C VAL A 83 14.97 -3.80 5.27
N ASP A 84 15.55 -3.48 6.44
CA ASP A 84 16.02 -4.49 7.39
C ASP A 84 14.87 -5.15 8.17
N ILE A 85 15.21 -6.17 8.95
CA ILE A 85 14.23 -6.93 9.73
C ILE A 85 13.58 -6.06 10.81
N LEU A 86 14.32 -5.17 11.43
CA LEU A 86 13.76 -4.30 12.48
C LEU A 86 12.72 -3.34 11.91
N THR A 87 12.97 -2.78 10.74
CA THR A 87 12.01 -1.93 10.03
C THR A 87 10.76 -2.71 9.65
N ARG A 88 10.92 -3.93 9.11
CA ARG A 88 9.79 -4.80 8.74
C ARG A 88 8.88 -5.13 9.92
N LYS A 89 9.43 -5.31 11.11
CA LYS A 89 8.65 -5.60 12.32
C LYS A 89 7.76 -4.45 12.76
N LYS A 90 8.05 -3.24 12.34
CA LYS A 90 7.20 -2.07 12.63
C LYS A 90 5.95 -2.01 11.78
N ILE A 91 5.90 -2.74 10.67
CA ILE A 91 4.76 -2.72 9.76
C ILE A 91 3.72 -3.70 10.27
N ALA A 92 2.55 -3.17 10.66
CA ALA A 92 1.47 -3.95 11.26
C ALA A 92 0.61 -4.64 10.21
N ASN A 93 0.23 -3.90 9.16
CA ASN A 93 -0.53 -4.44 8.03
C ASN A 93 -0.33 -3.58 6.78
N ILE A 94 -0.70 -4.16 5.63
CA ILE A 94 -0.49 -3.56 4.32
C ILE A 94 -1.75 -3.76 3.49
N ILE A 95 -2.21 -2.68 2.84
CA ILE A 95 -3.23 -2.73 1.79
C ILE A 95 -2.63 -2.18 0.51
N LEU A 96 -2.60 -2.99 -0.53
CA LEU A 96 -2.08 -2.62 -1.85
C LEU A 96 -3.24 -2.53 -2.84
N VAL A 97 -3.33 -1.41 -3.55
CA VAL A 97 -4.36 -1.17 -4.56
C VAL A 97 -3.69 -0.84 -5.90
N PRO A 98 -3.23 -1.84 -6.65
CA PRO A 98 -2.58 -1.62 -7.92
C PRO A 98 -3.60 -1.20 -8.99
N GLN A 99 -3.18 -0.32 -9.90
CA GLN A 99 -4.04 0.13 -11.00
C GLN A 99 -3.77 -0.63 -12.30
N ARG A 100 -2.50 -0.87 -12.62
CA ARG A 100 -2.06 -1.46 -13.87
C ARG A 100 -0.83 -2.33 -13.64
N PRO A 101 -0.70 -3.46 -14.36
CA PRO A 101 0.51 -4.29 -14.25
C PRO A 101 1.80 -3.58 -14.67
N ASP A 102 1.73 -2.65 -15.63
CA ASP A 102 2.91 -1.97 -16.20
C ASP A 102 3.57 -0.97 -15.24
N ILE A 103 2.93 -0.64 -14.11
CA ILE A 103 3.55 0.15 -13.04
C ILE A 103 4.65 -0.65 -12.33
N PHE A 104 4.61 -1.98 -12.41
CA PHE A 104 5.60 -2.87 -11.79
C PHE A 104 6.61 -3.32 -12.85
N PRO A 105 7.68 -2.56 -13.09
CA PRO A 105 8.62 -2.90 -14.15
C PRO A 105 9.39 -4.17 -13.85
N ASP A 106 9.75 -4.89 -14.92
CA ASP A 106 10.76 -5.92 -14.83
C ASP A 106 12.11 -5.25 -14.55
N ASP A 107 12.79 -5.69 -13.52
CA ASP A 107 14.10 -5.17 -13.17
C ASP A 107 15.15 -6.29 -13.09
N ALA A 108 16.41 -5.92 -13.30
CA ALA A 108 17.52 -6.88 -13.29
C ALA A 108 17.71 -7.55 -11.92
N GLU A 109 17.23 -6.91 -10.86
CA GLU A 109 17.34 -7.42 -9.48
C GLU A 109 16.13 -8.23 -9.05
N HIS A 110 15.11 -8.31 -9.89
CA HIS A 110 13.87 -9.04 -9.63
C HIS A 110 13.15 -8.57 -8.34
N THR A 111 13.17 -7.28 -8.07
CA THR A 111 12.59 -6.68 -6.87
C THR A 111 11.17 -7.17 -6.60
N PHE A 112 10.29 -7.06 -7.61
CA PHE A 112 8.88 -7.43 -7.47
C PHE A 112 8.63 -8.94 -7.49
N GLN A 113 9.62 -9.74 -7.88
CA GLN A 113 9.54 -11.20 -7.81
C GLN A 113 9.98 -11.73 -6.45
N ARG A 114 10.80 -10.99 -5.72
CA ARG A 114 11.40 -11.42 -4.46
C ARG A 114 10.81 -10.79 -3.23
N VAL A 115 10.21 -9.60 -3.35
CA VAL A 115 9.61 -8.92 -2.20
C VAL A 115 8.48 -9.76 -1.61
N ARG A 116 8.40 -9.81 -0.28
CA ARG A 116 7.34 -10.49 0.45
C ARG A 116 6.85 -9.60 1.58
N CYS A 117 5.53 -9.54 1.75
CA CYS A 117 4.95 -8.81 2.87
C CYS A 117 5.23 -9.57 4.17
N PRO A 118 5.81 -8.89 5.17
CA PRO A 118 6.22 -9.55 6.42
C PRO A 118 5.07 -9.67 7.45
N CYS A 119 3.91 -9.18 7.11
CA CYS A 119 2.76 -9.09 8.00
C CYS A 119 1.48 -9.36 7.21
N ARG A 120 0.34 -9.22 7.87
CA ARG A 120 -0.95 -9.33 7.20
C ARG A 120 -1.06 -8.30 6.09
N ALA A 121 -1.34 -8.76 4.86
CA ALA A 121 -1.41 -7.92 3.68
C ALA A 121 -2.60 -8.30 2.80
N ALA A 122 -3.24 -7.32 2.22
CA ALA A 122 -4.30 -7.48 1.23
C ALA A 122 -3.91 -6.81 -0.08
N LEU A 123 -4.11 -7.50 -1.19
CA LEU A 123 -4.08 -6.95 -2.53
C LEU A 123 -5.52 -6.77 -2.97
N VAL A 124 -5.95 -5.53 -3.16
CA VAL A 124 -7.35 -5.20 -3.43
C VAL A 124 -7.52 -4.79 -4.88
N VAL A 125 -8.48 -5.42 -5.54
CA VAL A 125 -8.85 -5.10 -6.93
C VAL A 125 -10.33 -4.74 -6.99
N PRO A 126 -10.76 -3.95 -7.99
CA PRO A 126 -12.18 -3.71 -8.21
C PRO A 126 -12.86 -4.97 -8.77
N GLU A 127 -14.17 -5.05 -8.64
CA GLU A 127 -14.97 -6.12 -9.22
C GLU A 127 -14.86 -6.13 -10.75
N HIS A 128 -14.88 -4.93 -11.35
CA HIS A 128 -14.73 -4.76 -12.79
C HIS A 128 -13.75 -3.64 -13.10
N GLY A 129 -12.90 -3.82 -14.10
CA GLY A 129 -11.85 -2.88 -14.48
C GLY A 129 -10.59 -3.06 -13.65
N GLY A 130 -9.67 -2.11 -13.74
CA GLY A 130 -8.37 -2.20 -13.04
C GLY A 130 -7.46 -3.30 -13.58
N VAL A 131 -6.66 -3.88 -12.72
CA VAL A 131 -5.75 -4.96 -13.12
C VAL A 131 -6.51 -6.27 -13.40
N PRO A 132 -6.02 -7.12 -14.31
CA PRO A 132 -6.61 -8.44 -14.52
C PRO A 132 -6.55 -9.28 -13.23
N HIS A 133 -7.66 -9.96 -12.90
CA HIS A 133 -7.73 -10.75 -11.65
C HIS A 133 -6.73 -11.91 -11.63
N GLY A 134 -6.45 -12.51 -12.79
CA GLY A 134 -5.43 -13.56 -12.89
C GLY A 134 -4.02 -13.06 -12.56
N TRP A 135 -3.66 -11.88 -13.04
CA TRP A 135 -2.42 -11.22 -12.68
C TRP A 135 -2.38 -10.91 -11.17
N ALA A 136 -3.46 -10.36 -10.65
CA ALA A 136 -3.56 -9.98 -9.24
C ALA A 136 -3.42 -11.21 -8.31
N GLN A 137 -4.04 -12.32 -8.66
CA GLN A 137 -3.92 -13.56 -7.86
C GLN A 137 -2.47 -14.07 -7.86
N LYS A 138 -1.82 -14.04 -9.00
CA LYS A 138 -0.41 -14.43 -9.11
C LYS A 138 0.49 -13.54 -8.25
N GLN A 139 0.28 -12.24 -8.28
CA GLN A 139 1.06 -11.31 -7.49
C GLN A 139 0.75 -11.44 -5.98
N ALA A 140 -0.51 -11.61 -5.62
CA ALA A 140 -0.88 -11.83 -4.23
C ALA A 140 -0.18 -13.05 -3.63
N ASP A 141 -0.18 -14.16 -4.36
CA ASP A 141 0.52 -15.38 -3.93
C ASP A 141 2.03 -15.13 -3.81
N LEU A 142 2.60 -14.41 -4.77
CA LEU A 142 4.03 -14.11 -4.80
C LEU A 142 4.44 -13.17 -3.66
N TRP A 143 3.65 -12.14 -3.38
CA TRP A 143 3.96 -11.12 -2.37
C TRP A 143 3.51 -11.46 -0.96
N ASN A 144 2.97 -12.67 -0.76
CA ASN A 144 2.42 -13.10 0.52
C ASN A 144 1.27 -12.18 0.99
N ALA A 145 0.38 -11.87 0.06
CA ALA A 145 -0.81 -11.07 0.31
C ALA A 145 -2.07 -11.87 -0.01
N ARG A 146 -3.20 -11.47 0.55
CA ARG A 146 -4.49 -12.04 0.24
C ARG A 146 -5.20 -11.20 -0.81
N LEU A 147 -5.67 -11.82 -1.89
CA LEU A 147 -6.46 -11.12 -2.90
C LEU A 147 -7.88 -10.89 -2.39
N LEU A 148 -8.32 -9.64 -2.41
CA LEU A 148 -9.67 -9.24 -2.06
C LEU A 148 -10.29 -8.42 -3.19
N VAL A 149 -11.59 -8.58 -3.39
CA VAL A 149 -12.33 -7.87 -4.44
C VAL A 149 -13.24 -6.83 -3.79
N SER A 150 -13.01 -5.57 -4.11
CA SER A 150 -13.88 -4.46 -3.68
C SER A 150 -15.12 -4.40 -4.59
N PRO A 151 -16.33 -4.25 -4.05
CA PRO A 151 -17.57 -4.22 -4.85
C PRO A 151 -17.74 -2.90 -5.60
N HIS A 152 -16.76 -2.55 -6.41
CA HIS A 152 -16.71 -1.31 -7.18
C HIS A 152 -16.26 -1.60 -8.61
N SER A 153 -16.59 -0.71 -9.53
CA SER A 153 -16.12 -0.75 -10.91
C SER A 153 -15.09 0.34 -11.15
N GLY A 154 -14.12 0.07 -12.04
CA GLY A 154 -13.06 1.01 -12.38
C GLY A 154 -11.81 0.78 -11.54
N SER A 155 -10.81 1.65 -11.69
CA SER A 155 -9.48 1.45 -11.12
C SER A 155 -9.33 1.83 -9.64
N LEU A 156 -10.41 1.99 -8.90
CA LEU A 156 -10.42 2.43 -7.49
C LEU A 156 -9.63 3.74 -7.29
N ASN A 157 -9.75 4.66 -8.25
CA ASN A 157 -9.02 5.93 -8.25
C ASN A 157 -9.94 7.15 -8.14
N GLY A 158 -11.23 6.95 -7.88
CA GLY A 158 -12.20 8.02 -7.67
C GLY A 158 -12.36 8.36 -6.18
N MET A 159 -13.28 9.26 -5.90
CA MET A 159 -13.59 9.64 -4.52
C MET A 159 -14.29 8.53 -3.75
N LEU A 160 -15.12 7.72 -4.41
CA LEU A 160 -15.80 6.53 -3.87
C LEU A 160 -16.50 6.77 -2.51
N GLY A 161 -16.93 8.00 -2.25
CA GLY A 161 -17.49 8.37 -0.96
C GLY A 161 -16.51 8.19 0.21
N GLY A 162 -15.20 8.26 -0.05
CA GLY A 162 -14.14 7.97 0.93
C GLY A 162 -13.76 6.50 1.00
N TRP A 163 -14.25 5.67 0.09
CA TRP A 163 -14.00 4.23 0.01
C TRP A 163 -14.18 3.52 1.36
N GLN A 164 -15.39 3.60 1.88
CA GLN A 164 -15.71 3.03 3.20
C GLN A 164 -15.46 1.53 3.30
N TRP A 165 -15.61 0.79 2.21
CA TRP A 165 -15.27 -0.64 2.15
C TRP A 165 -13.81 -0.88 2.53
N GLY A 166 -12.89 -0.06 1.99
CA GLY A 166 -11.46 -0.14 2.30
C GLY A 166 -11.14 0.27 3.74
N MET A 167 -11.82 1.30 4.24
CA MET A 167 -11.67 1.71 5.64
C MET A 167 -12.07 0.60 6.60
N LYS A 168 -13.18 -0.07 6.32
CA LYS A 168 -13.65 -1.22 7.11
C LYS A 168 -12.65 -2.37 7.05
N LEU A 169 -12.12 -2.67 5.85
CA LEU A 169 -11.08 -3.68 5.69
C LEU A 169 -9.87 -3.38 6.56
N MET A 170 -9.38 -2.15 6.53
CA MET A 170 -8.22 -1.75 7.34
C MET A 170 -8.50 -1.93 8.84
N GLN A 171 -9.66 -1.51 9.30
CA GLN A 171 -10.05 -1.68 10.71
C GLN A 171 -10.11 -3.16 11.10
N GLU A 172 -10.70 -4.00 10.26
CA GLU A 172 -10.75 -5.44 10.51
C GLU A 172 -9.36 -6.07 10.56
N MET A 173 -8.45 -5.65 9.68
CA MET A 173 -7.08 -6.14 9.68
C MET A 173 -6.31 -5.74 10.94
N LEU A 174 -6.53 -4.53 11.45
CA LEU A 174 -5.88 -4.05 12.66
C LEU A 174 -6.39 -4.74 13.93
N LEU A 175 -7.66 -5.15 13.94
CA LEU A 175 -8.29 -5.77 15.11
C LEU A 175 -8.15 -7.29 15.14
N ALA A 176 -7.72 -7.88 14.06
CA ALA A 176 -7.68 -9.33 13.93
C ALA A 176 -6.48 -9.98 14.66
#